data_bb99c48eb6d65e922bd5fb43e475b400
#
_entry.id   bb99c48eb6d65e922bd5fb43e475b400
#
_cell.length_a   1.000
_cell.length_b   1.000
_cell.length_c   1.000
_cell.angle_alpha   90.00
_cell.angle_beta   90.00
_cell.angle_gamma   90.00
#
_symmetry.space_group_name_H-M   'P 1'
#
loop_
_entity.id
_entity.type
_entity.pdbx_description
1 polymer ?
#
loop_
_entity_poly.entity_id
_entity_poly.type
_entity_poly.pdbx_seq_one_letter_code
_entity_poly.pdbx_strand_id
1 'polypeptide(L)'
;MKGLFGFRKLDMYMGRVHKRRLWSIIALFACAIYAVAGAVGGTTFKTYAAEPKVMVTDYSISGDSVTAGENFELSVTIKNTATKAVSNMKVSVYAENGEFIPEEGAGTVYIKELKADSEETLTFAMKTITGLEEKTYKLMVKNEYEDRYSQAYTVTDTLYIPVVLTQRVSVTDMYVSGGAVLGEAIEIIGSINNQGTGKLYNVSVEIESDYVEPQTSYVGNIEPGKSGSVDLISKAVRSTPGNADGNIKMKVSYEDQQGKVKYEEHRISIQVQEPVYSNVEKIKEEQPKVDSRVVTCAALGAVVVVIFIVMGARKRVRKRRNHYDEGII
;
A
#
# COMPACT_ATOMS: atom_id res chain seq x y z
N MET A 1 38.62 37.07 -76.18
CA MET A 1 39.88 37.59 -76.70
C MET A 1 40.20 38.95 -76.08
N LYS A 2 40.42 39.11 -74.78
CA LYS A 2 40.95 40.35 -74.17
C LYS A 2 41.73 39.96 -72.88
N GLY A 3 42.75 39.11 -72.97
CA GLY A 3 43.59 38.73 -71.87
C GLY A 3 45.07 38.55 -72.19
N LEU A 4 45.44 38.66 -73.44
CA LEU A 4 46.81 38.42 -73.87
C LEU A 4 47.66 39.69 -74.12
N PHE A 5 47.13 40.92 -74.02
CA PHE A 5 47.83 42.11 -74.25
C PHE A 5 48.53 42.76 -73.02
N GLY A 6 48.21 42.27 -71.82
CA GLY A 6 48.78 42.77 -70.56
C GLY A 6 50.24 42.32 -70.27
N PHE A 7 50.61 41.13 -70.71
CA PHE A 7 51.94 40.55 -70.37
C PHE A 7 53.11 41.03 -71.20
N ARG A 8 52.91 41.55 -72.42
CA ARG A 8 54.01 42.06 -73.23
C ARG A 8 54.54 43.47 -72.81
N LYS A 9 53.83 44.24 -72.02
CA LYS A 9 54.28 45.54 -71.57
C LYS A 9 55.11 45.55 -70.29
N LEU A 10 55.06 44.46 -69.50
CA LEU A 10 55.85 44.33 -68.29
C LEU A 10 57.29 43.83 -68.54
N ASP A 11 57.53 43.21 -69.69
CA ASP A 11 58.85 42.66 -70.04
C ASP A 11 59.91 43.76 -70.43
N MET A 12 59.49 44.93 -70.69
CA MET A 12 60.36 46.00 -71.16
C MET A 12 60.96 46.86 -70.05
N TYR A 13 60.49 46.77 -68.81
CA TYR A 13 60.92 47.69 -67.72
C TYR A 13 61.64 46.96 -66.54
N MET A 14 61.80 45.69 -66.53
CA MET A 14 62.54 45.07 -65.46
C MET A 14 63.85 44.43 -65.93
N GLY A 15 64.97 44.92 -65.33
CA GLY A 15 66.31 44.39 -65.57
C GLY A 15 66.39 42.89 -65.17
N ARG A 16 67.33 42.07 -65.81
CA ARG A 16 67.47 40.64 -65.62
C ARG A 16 67.58 40.13 -64.17
N VAL A 17 68.02 41.00 -63.26
CA VAL A 17 68.14 40.68 -61.83
C VAL A 17 66.74 40.66 -61.12
N HIS A 18 65.86 41.55 -61.53
CA HIS A 18 64.51 41.63 -60.95
C HIS A 18 63.61 40.47 -61.45
N LYS A 19 63.79 40.04 -62.70
CA LYS A 19 63.05 38.90 -63.23
C LYS A 19 63.37 37.61 -62.45
N ARG A 20 64.64 37.35 -62.16
CA ARG A 20 65.10 36.16 -61.40
C ARG A 20 64.50 36.22 -59.98
N ARG A 21 64.45 37.34 -59.31
CA ARG A 21 63.85 37.46 -57.96
C ARG A 21 62.35 37.30 -57.98
N LEU A 22 61.70 37.83 -59.02
CA LEU A 22 60.23 37.65 -59.16
C LEU A 22 59.87 36.21 -59.42
N TRP A 23 60.60 35.49 -60.29
CA TRP A 23 60.37 34.05 -60.53
C TRP A 23 60.71 33.19 -59.33
N SER A 24 61.69 33.55 -58.51
CA SER A 24 62.00 32.88 -57.25
C SER A 24 60.90 33.07 -56.24
N ILE A 25 60.28 34.22 -56.15
CA ILE A 25 59.16 34.53 -55.24
C ILE A 25 57.92 33.77 -55.71
N ILE A 26 57.60 33.72 -56.99
CA ILE A 26 56.50 32.95 -57.55
C ILE A 26 56.69 31.45 -57.32
N ALA A 27 57.92 30.94 -57.51
CA ALA A 27 58.23 29.53 -57.25
C ALA A 27 58.09 29.18 -55.74
N LEU A 28 58.55 30.08 -54.85
CA LEU A 28 58.33 29.88 -53.39
C LEU A 28 56.87 29.92 -53.00
N PHE A 29 56.08 30.82 -53.57
CA PHE A 29 54.61 30.84 -53.35
C PHE A 29 53.91 29.60 -53.92
N ALA A 30 54.33 29.14 -55.11
CA ALA A 30 53.78 27.88 -55.66
C ALA A 30 54.16 26.65 -54.82
N CYS A 31 55.40 26.57 -54.32
CA CYS A 31 55.83 25.52 -53.38
C CYS A 31 55.06 25.59 -52.05
N ALA A 32 54.85 26.84 -51.54
CA ALA A 32 54.03 27.00 -50.31
C ALA A 32 52.57 26.55 -50.52
N ILE A 33 51.97 26.87 -51.65
CA ILE A 33 50.61 26.42 -52.00
C ILE A 33 50.58 24.90 -52.16
N TYR A 34 51.58 24.30 -52.77
CA TYR A 34 51.67 22.83 -52.86
C TYR A 34 51.92 22.17 -51.52
N ALA A 35 52.70 22.75 -50.62
CA ALA A 35 52.91 22.24 -49.27
C ALA A 35 51.65 22.34 -48.42
N VAL A 36 50.87 23.43 -48.55
CA VAL A 36 49.57 23.58 -47.86
C VAL A 36 48.51 22.62 -48.45
N ALA A 37 48.48 22.43 -49.79
CA ALA A 37 47.59 21.47 -50.44
C ALA A 37 47.93 20.01 -50.07
N GLY A 38 49.24 19.69 -49.92
CA GLY A 38 49.72 18.40 -49.47
C GLY A 38 49.42 18.13 -47.99
N ALA A 39 49.46 19.17 -47.16
CA ALA A 39 49.14 19.04 -45.73
C ALA A 39 47.61 18.89 -45.48
N VAL A 40 46.75 19.42 -46.35
CA VAL A 40 45.28 19.26 -46.27
C VAL A 40 44.82 17.95 -46.91
N GLY A 41 45.59 17.35 -47.81
CA GLY A 41 45.24 16.10 -48.51
C GLY A 41 45.39 14.82 -47.65
N GLY A 42 45.90 14.90 -46.42
CA GLY A 42 46.13 13.77 -45.52
C GLY A 42 45.17 13.63 -44.34
N THR A 43 44.19 14.49 -44.18
CA THR A 43 43.13 14.25 -43.19
C THR A 43 42.16 13.20 -43.75
N THR A 44 42.45 11.94 -43.51
CA THR A 44 41.42 10.90 -43.59
C THR A 44 40.35 11.29 -42.55
N PHE A 45 39.27 11.89 -43.01
CA PHE A 45 38.06 11.92 -42.23
C PHE A 45 37.66 10.47 -41.96
N LYS A 46 37.96 9.98 -40.75
CA LYS A 46 37.34 8.74 -40.29
C LYS A 46 35.82 9.06 -40.26
N THR A 47 35.12 8.67 -41.32
CA THR A 47 33.67 8.51 -41.27
C THR A 47 33.43 7.44 -40.22
N TYR A 48 33.07 7.85 -39.03
CA TYR A 48 32.51 6.92 -38.04
C TYR A 48 31.25 6.39 -38.72
N ALA A 49 31.26 5.14 -39.17
CA ALA A 49 30.04 4.44 -39.51
C ALA A 49 29.14 4.55 -38.30
N ALA A 50 27.86 4.86 -38.54
CA ALA A 50 26.87 4.89 -37.44
C ALA A 50 27.02 3.60 -36.64
N GLU A 51 27.27 3.73 -35.35
CA GLU A 51 27.42 2.61 -34.44
C GLU A 51 26.19 1.71 -34.54
N PRO A 52 26.31 0.42 -34.81
CA PRO A 52 25.17 -0.47 -34.83
C PRO A 52 24.51 -0.45 -33.45
N LYS A 53 23.20 -0.26 -33.42
CA LYS A 53 22.45 -0.23 -32.16
C LYS A 53 21.58 -1.45 -32.06
N VAL A 54 21.93 -2.32 -31.10
CA VAL A 54 21.04 -3.35 -30.61
C VAL A 54 20.50 -2.90 -29.29
N MET A 55 19.17 -2.82 -29.15
CA MET A 55 18.53 -2.28 -27.96
C MET A 55 17.31 -3.10 -27.58
N VAL A 56 16.93 -3.03 -26.33
CA VAL A 56 15.64 -3.56 -25.86
C VAL A 56 14.53 -2.64 -26.36
N THR A 57 13.56 -3.21 -27.07
CA THR A 57 12.38 -2.51 -27.59
C THR A 57 11.14 -2.77 -26.74
N ASP A 58 11.07 -3.94 -26.10
CA ASP A 58 9.94 -4.33 -25.25
C ASP A 58 10.39 -5.35 -24.21
N TYR A 59 9.67 -5.41 -23.10
CA TYR A 59 9.82 -6.46 -22.10
C TYR A 59 8.51 -6.74 -21.38
N SER A 60 8.35 -7.95 -20.90
CA SER A 60 7.23 -8.37 -20.05
C SER A 60 7.71 -9.30 -18.95
N ILE A 61 6.96 -9.29 -17.85
CA ILE A 61 7.13 -10.23 -16.74
C ILE A 61 5.85 -11.08 -16.62
N SER A 62 5.95 -12.23 -15.96
CA SER A 62 4.77 -13.04 -15.64
C SER A 62 3.88 -12.33 -14.62
N GLY A 63 2.82 -11.64 -15.12
CA GLY A 63 1.92 -10.80 -14.33
C GLY A 63 2.28 -9.31 -14.34
N ASP A 64 1.60 -8.52 -13.49
CA ASP A 64 1.77 -7.07 -13.41
C ASP A 64 2.95 -6.65 -12.51
N SER A 65 3.37 -7.55 -11.62
CA SER A 65 4.43 -7.33 -10.63
C SER A 65 5.05 -8.65 -10.19
N VAL A 66 6.23 -8.58 -9.60
CA VAL A 66 6.97 -9.73 -9.08
C VAL A 66 6.89 -9.76 -7.57
N THR A 67 6.61 -10.93 -7.00
CA THR A 67 6.57 -11.10 -5.54
C THR A 67 7.98 -11.35 -4.99
N ALA A 68 8.35 -10.65 -3.93
CA ALA A 68 9.64 -10.85 -3.27
C ALA A 68 9.80 -12.30 -2.76
N GLY A 69 10.93 -12.93 -3.12
CA GLY A 69 11.24 -14.33 -2.78
C GLY A 69 10.68 -15.36 -3.74
N GLU A 70 9.93 -14.96 -4.77
CA GLU A 70 9.32 -15.86 -5.74
C GLU A 70 10.05 -15.85 -7.09
N ASN A 71 9.77 -16.87 -7.90
CA ASN A 71 10.25 -17.01 -9.25
C ASN A 71 9.34 -16.25 -10.22
N PHE A 72 9.91 -15.76 -11.30
CA PHE A 72 9.16 -15.13 -12.38
C PHE A 72 9.86 -15.34 -13.72
N GLU A 73 9.10 -15.24 -14.79
CA GLU A 73 9.63 -15.28 -16.15
C GLU A 73 9.74 -13.85 -16.67
N LEU A 74 10.92 -13.52 -17.21
CA LEU A 74 11.20 -12.26 -17.88
C LEU A 74 11.36 -12.52 -19.37
N SER A 75 10.52 -11.94 -20.19
CA SER A 75 10.68 -11.91 -21.64
C SER A 75 11.22 -10.55 -22.09
N VAL A 76 12.30 -10.54 -22.87
CA VAL A 76 12.94 -9.32 -23.37
C VAL A 76 13.01 -9.40 -24.89
N THR A 77 12.46 -8.41 -25.56
CA THR A 77 12.54 -8.27 -27.02
C THR A 77 13.66 -7.30 -27.36
N ILE A 78 14.67 -7.79 -28.08
CA ILE A 78 15.79 -7.01 -28.57
C ILE A 78 15.66 -6.78 -30.07
N LYS A 79 16.06 -5.61 -30.53
CA LYS A 79 16.03 -5.22 -31.94
C LYS A 79 17.39 -4.74 -32.42
N ASN A 80 17.81 -5.24 -33.58
CA ASN A 80 18.92 -4.65 -34.33
C ASN A 80 18.40 -3.50 -35.19
N THR A 81 18.58 -2.27 -34.76
CA THR A 81 18.14 -1.06 -35.49
C THR A 81 19.10 -0.63 -36.59
N ALA A 82 20.21 -1.36 -36.79
CA ALA A 82 21.17 -1.10 -37.83
C ALA A 82 20.71 -1.64 -39.19
N THR A 83 21.28 -1.09 -40.26
CA THR A 83 21.04 -1.55 -41.65
C THR A 83 21.86 -2.79 -42.04
N LYS A 84 22.62 -3.33 -41.11
CA LYS A 84 23.48 -4.54 -41.28
C LYS A 84 23.26 -5.50 -40.12
N ALA A 85 23.45 -6.78 -40.39
CA ALA A 85 23.43 -7.80 -39.36
C ALA A 85 24.59 -7.58 -38.36
N VAL A 86 24.32 -7.95 -37.10
CA VAL A 86 25.32 -8.11 -36.04
C VAL A 86 25.50 -9.59 -35.73
N SER A 87 26.65 -9.95 -35.21
CA SER A 87 27.02 -11.34 -34.95
C SER A 87 27.68 -11.51 -33.59
N ASN A 88 27.92 -12.75 -33.20
CA ASN A 88 28.61 -13.10 -31.96
C ASN A 88 28.02 -12.38 -30.74
N MET A 89 26.69 -12.38 -30.67
CA MET A 89 25.97 -11.58 -29.67
C MET A 89 25.78 -12.38 -28.39
N LYS A 90 26.07 -11.73 -27.25
CA LYS A 90 25.81 -12.21 -25.90
C LYS A 90 24.87 -11.26 -25.21
N VAL A 91 23.72 -11.75 -24.80
CA VAL A 91 22.72 -11.01 -24.00
C VAL A 91 22.79 -11.49 -22.56
N SER A 92 23.03 -10.59 -21.63
CA SER A 92 23.13 -10.90 -20.20
C SER A 92 22.14 -10.06 -19.40
N VAL A 93 21.42 -10.71 -18.49
CA VAL A 93 20.47 -10.06 -17.57
C VAL A 93 21.04 -10.14 -16.15
N TYR A 94 21.14 -9.00 -15.47
CA TYR A 94 21.68 -8.92 -14.10
C TYR A 94 21.12 -7.71 -13.33
N ALA A 95 21.07 -7.82 -12.01
CA ALA A 95 20.82 -6.71 -11.10
C ALA A 95 22.11 -6.32 -10.38
N GLU A 96 22.36 -5.02 -10.17
CA GLU A 96 23.63 -4.52 -9.59
C GLU A 96 23.85 -5.02 -8.15
N ASN A 97 22.79 -5.11 -7.37
CA ASN A 97 22.88 -5.52 -5.96
C ASN A 97 22.39 -6.97 -5.74
N GLY A 98 22.12 -7.71 -6.82
CA GLY A 98 21.66 -9.10 -6.74
C GLY A 98 20.22 -9.29 -6.30
N GLU A 99 19.37 -8.28 -6.48
CA GLU A 99 17.93 -8.36 -6.15
C GLU A 99 17.20 -9.43 -6.97
N PHE A 100 17.68 -9.61 -8.21
CA PHE A 100 17.21 -10.60 -9.15
C PHE A 100 18.36 -11.52 -9.53
N ILE A 101 18.13 -12.80 -9.41
CA ILE A 101 19.11 -13.85 -9.78
C ILE A 101 18.50 -14.80 -10.79
N PRO A 102 19.27 -15.32 -11.77
CA PRO A 102 18.79 -16.38 -12.63
C PRO A 102 18.42 -17.61 -11.80
N GLU A 103 17.26 -18.21 -12.07
CA GLU A 103 16.86 -19.47 -11.43
C GLU A 103 17.72 -20.62 -11.91
N GLU A 104 18.04 -20.61 -13.22
CA GLU A 104 18.89 -21.60 -13.86
C GLU A 104 19.97 -20.92 -14.72
N GLY A 105 21.14 -21.50 -14.79
CA GLY A 105 22.23 -21.02 -15.65
C GLY A 105 22.85 -19.70 -15.20
N ALA A 106 23.38 -18.95 -16.15
CA ALA A 106 24.15 -17.72 -15.91
C ALA A 106 23.37 -16.42 -16.24
N GLY A 107 22.07 -16.50 -16.53
CA GLY A 107 21.30 -15.35 -17.00
C GLY A 107 21.80 -14.77 -18.32
N THR A 108 22.35 -15.63 -19.18
CA THR A 108 23.00 -15.24 -20.43
C THR A 108 22.54 -16.12 -21.58
N VAL A 109 22.21 -15.48 -22.71
CA VAL A 109 21.85 -16.14 -23.96
C VAL A 109 22.84 -15.73 -25.07
N TYR A 110 23.25 -16.68 -25.89
CA TYR A 110 24.07 -16.44 -27.06
C TYR A 110 23.24 -16.47 -28.33
N ILE A 111 23.40 -15.46 -29.19
CA ILE A 111 22.78 -15.35 -30.50
C ILE A 111 23.91 -15.28 -31.55
N LYS A 112 23.92 -16.22 -32.49
CA LYS A 112 24.95 -16.25 -33.51
C LYS A 112 24.93 -15.05 -34.44
N GLU A 113 23.73 -14.64 -34.85
CA GLU A 113 23.49 -13.53 -35.77
C GLU A 113 22.11 -12.94 -35.58
N LEU A 114 22.02 -11.61 -35.49
CA LEU A 114 20.76 -10.87 -35.52
C LEU A 114 20.73 -9.99 -36.77
N LYS A 115 19.82 -10.29 -37.71
CA LYS A 115 19.75 -9.63 -39.02
C LYS A 115 19.39 -8.13 -38.86
N ALA A 116 19.70 -7.38 -39.93
CA ALA A 116 19.30 -5.98 -40.01
C ALA A 116 17.79 -5.82 -39.80
N ASP A 117 17.40 -4.84 -38.97
CA ASP A 117 16.01 -4.47 -38.66
C ASP A 117 15.14 -5.65 -38.14
N SER A 118 15.76 -6.69 -37.61
CA SER A 118 15.06 -7.83 -37.01
C SER A 118 15.00 -7.75 -35.49
N GLU A 119 14.04 -8.45 -34.94
CA GLU A 119 13.79 -8.58 -33.49
C GLU A 119 13.90 -10.04 -33.09
N GLU A 120 14.31 -10.26 -31.83
CA GLU A 120 14.32 -11.57 -31.20
C GLU A 120 13.88 -11.42 -29.74
N THR A 121 12.97 -12.30 -29.30
CA THR A 121 12.47 -12.33 -27.92
C THR A 121 13.17 -13.46 -27.15
N LEU A 122 13.78 -13.11 -26.05
CA LEU A 122 14.51 -14.00 -25.16
C LEU A 122 13.75 -14.12 -23.84
N THR A 123 13.68 -15.34 -23.32
CA THR A 123 13.03 -15.62 -22.04
C THR A 123 14.07 -16.04 -21.00
N PHE A 124 13.99 -15.48 -19.82
CA PHE A 124 14.84 -15.74 -18.68
C PHE A 124 14.01 -16.16 -17.48
N ALA A 125 14.27 -17.34 -16.94
CA ALA A 125 13.74 -17.75 -15.64
C ALA A 125 14.54 -17.05 -14.54
N MET A 126 13.88 -16.20 -13.77
CA MET A 126 14.47 -15.34 -12.75
C MET A 126 13.83 -15.60 -11.40
N LYS A 127 14.56 -15.28 -10.35
CA LYS A 127 14.09 -15.32 -8.98
C LYS A 127 14.45 -14.03 -8.26
N THR A 128 13.53 -13.52 -7.42
CA THR A 128 13.85 -12.43 -6.48
C THR A 128 14.42 -12.99 -5.19
N ILE A 129 15.32 -12.23 -4.56
CA ILE A 129 15.74 -12.56 -3.18
C ILE A 129 14.61 -12.23 -2.19
N THR A 130 14.64 -12.86 -1.03
CA THR A 130 13.76 -12.53 0.11
C THR A 130 14.22 -11.24 0.78
N GLY A 131 13.30 -10.50 1.42
CA GLY A 131 13.63 -9.28 2.17
C GLY A 131 13.77 -8.02 1.32
N LEU A 132 13.33 -8.04 0.08
CA LEU A 132 13.18 -6.83 -0.72
C LEU A 132 12.08 -5.94 -0.14
N GLU A 133 12.26 -4.64 -0.29
CA GLU A 133 11.21 -3.65 -0.04
C GLU A 133 10.22 -3.61 -1.21
N GLU A 134 8.99 -3.22 -0.92
CA GLU A 134 7.98 -3.00 -1.95
C GLU A 134 8.26 -1.70 -2.71
N LYS A 135 8.89 -1.84 -3.87
CA LYS A 135 9.24 -0.73 -4.78
C LYS A 135 9.64 -1.25 -6.15
N THR A 136 9.86 -0.34 -7.08
CA THR A 136 10.41 -0.67 -8.39
C THR A 136 11.93 -0.76 -8.32
N TYR A 137 12.47 -1.87 -8.85
CA TYR A 137 13.90 -2.14 -8.93
C TYR A 137 14.41 -2.08 -10.36
N LYS A 138 15.71 -1.88 -10.51
CA LYS A 138 16.38 -1.85 -11.82
C LYS A 138 16.94 -3.23 -12.16
N LEU A 139 16.72 -3.65 -13.38
CA LEU A 139 17.30 -4.85 -13.97
C LEU A 139 18.00 -4.45 -15.26
N MET A 140 19.26 -4.83 -15.40
CA MET A 140 20.11 -4.47 -16.54
C MET A 140 20.07 -5.57 -17.59
N VAL A 141 19.93 -5.18 -18.84
CA VAL A 141 20.12 -6.04 -20.01
C VAL A 141 21.33 -5.55 -20.77
N LYS A 142 22.41 -6.32 -20.72
CA LYS A 142 23.67 -6.02 -21.41
C LYS A 142 23.76 -6.81 -22.70
N ASN A 143 23.86 -6.10 -23.82
CA ASN A 143 24.02 -6.61 -25.15
C ASN A 143 25.48 -6.40 -25.61
N GLU A 144 26.28 -7.47 -25.74
CA GLU A 144 27.63 -7.47 -26.27
C GLU A 144 27.58 -8.13 -27.65
N TYR A 145 28.07 -7.49 -28.70
CA TYR A 145 27.98 -8.00 -30.08
C TYR A 145 29.09 -7.45 -30.98
N GLU A 146 29.27 -8.04 -32.14
CA GLU A 146 30.21 -7.61 -33.14
C GLU A 146 29.52 -7.18 -34.43
N ASP A 147 30.08 -6.18 -35.09
CA ASP A 147 29.67 -5.83 -36.45
C ASP A 147 30.35 -6.74 -37.51
N ARG A 148 30.04 -6.50 -38.76
CA ARG A 148 30.61 -7.24 -39.91
C ARG A 148 32.15 -7.14 -40.04
N TYR A 149 32.76 -6.20 -39.32
CA TYR A 149 34.21 -5.99 -39.30
C TYR A 149 34.87 -6.55 -38.02
N SER A 150 34.13 -7.34 -37.24
CA SER A 150 34.51 -7.85 -35.92
C SER A 150 34.86 -6.75 -34.91
N GLN A 151 34.29 -5.56 -35.10
CA GLN A 151 34.35 -4.50 -34.09
C GLN A 151 33.32 -4.80 -33.01
N ALA A 152 33.78 -4.90 -31.76
CA ALA A 152 32.92 -5.19 -30.60
C ALA A 152 32.22 -3.93 -30.11
N TYR A 153 30.97 -4.11 -29.72
CA TYR A 153 30.08 -3.09 -29.14
C TYR A 153 29.41 -3.62 -27.89
N THR A 154 29.07 -2.72 -26.98
CA THR A 154 28.33 -3.02 -25.77
C THR A 154 27.26 -1.96 -25.56
N VAL A 155 26.01 -2.41 -25.39
CA VAL A 155 24.86 -1.56 -25.04
C VAL A 155 24.23 -2.13 -23.78
N THR A 156 23.83 -1.26 -22.84
CA THR A 156 23.13 -1.68 -21.62
C THR A 156 21.83 -0.90 -21.52
N ASP A 157 20.73 -1.63 -21.49
CA ASP A 157 19.38 -1.12 -21.27
C ASP A 157 18.95 -1.39 -19.82
N THR A 158 18.10 -0.54 -19.27
CA THR A 158 17.59 -0.67 -17.91
C THR A 158 16.10 -0.92 -17.94
N LEU A 159 15.69 -2.03 -17.35
CA LEU A 159 14.28 -2.37 -17.10
C LEU A 159 13.89 -1.96 -15.69
N TYR A 160 12.60 -1.66 -15.49
CA TYR A 160 12.05 -1.26 -14.21
C TYR A 160 11.02 -2.29 -13.77
N ILE A 161 11.39 -3.13 -12.81
CA ILE A 161 10.59 -4.27 -12.34
C ILE A 161 9.89 -3.91 -11.03
N PRO A 162 8.56 -3.81 -11.00
CA PRO A 162 7.81 -3.58 -9.78
C PRO A 162 7.83 -4.83 -8.90
N VAL A 163 8.27 -4.69 -7.67
CA VAL A 163 8.27 -5.76 -6.65
C VAL A 163 7.22 -5.45 -5.62
N VAL A 164 6.41 -6.46 -5.31
CA VAL A 164 5.37 -6.44 -4.28
C VAL A 164 5.67 -7.44 -3.17
N LEU A 165 5.07 -7.23 -2.01
CA LEU A 165 5.20 -8.11 -0.87
C LEU A 165 3.95 -8.99 -0.70
N THR A 166 4.16 -10.20 -0.18
CA THR A 166 3.05 -11.12 0.10
C THR A 166 2.23 -10.62 1.28
N GLN A 167 0.93 -10.53 1.10
CA GLN A 167 -0.03 -10.29 2.17
C GLN A 167 -0.73 -11.59 2.51
N ARG A 168 -0.67 -11.97 3.77
CA ARG A 168 -1.33 -13.17 4.28
C ARG A 168 -1.89 -12.92 5.66
N VAL A 169 -3.20 -12.97 5.76
CA VAL A 169 -3.96 -12.78 6.98
C VAL A 169 -4.24 -14.15 7.62
N SER A 170 -4.24 -14.18 8.93
CA SER A 170 -4.72 -15.33 9.71
C SER A 170 -5.52 -14.80 10.89
N VAL A 171 -6.70 -15.35 11.11
CA VAL A 171 -7.56 -15.02 12.24
C VAL A 171 -7.41 -16.12 13.30
N THR A 172 -7.12 -15.71 14.54
CA THR A 172 -6.92 -16.64 15.67
C THR A 172 -7.70 -16.17 16.89
N ASP A 173 -8.09 -17.14 17.72
CA ASP A 173 -8.75 -16.91 19.00
C ASP A 173 -10.01 -16.01 18.90
N MET A 174 -10.75 -16.16 17.80
CA MET A 174 -11.96 -15.39 17.56
C MET A 174 -13.17 -16.12 18.13
N TYR A 175 -13.79 -15.52 19.14
CA TYR A 175 -14.95 -16.12 19.82
C TYR A 175 -15.82 -15.04 20.48
N VAL A 176 -17.04 -15.43 20.83
CA VAL A 176 -17.95 -14.62 21.64
C VAL A 176 -17.55 -14.77 23.11
N SER A 177 -17.13 -13.67 23.74
CA SER A 177 -16.75 -13.64 25.16
C SER A 177 -18.01 -13.72 26.04
N GLY A 178 -18.01 -14.65 27.00
CA GLY A 178 -19.17 -14.84 27.90
C GLY A 178 -20.34 -15.55 27.25
N GLY A 179 -21.52 -15.44 27.85
CA GLY A 179 -22.77 -15.97 27.31
C GLY A 179 -23.52 -14.93 26.48
N ALA A 180 -24.16 -15.35 25.41
CA ALA A 180 -25.05 -14.49 24.64
C ALA A 180 -26.50 -14.68 25.10
N VAL A 181 -27.13 -13.60 25.56
CA VAL A 181 -28.54 -13.57 25.98
C VAL A 181 -29.31 -12.61 25.07
N LEU A 182 -30.47 -13.04 24.60
CA LEU A 182 -31.31 -12.23 23.72
C LEU A 182 -31.59 -10.84 24.33
N GLY A 183 -31.29 -9.80 23.53
CA GLY A 183 -31.50 -8.40 23.94
C GLY A 183 -30.31 -7.77 24.68
N GLU A 184 -29.30 -8.58 25.06
CA GLU A 184 -28.10 -8.08 25.73
C GLU A 184 -26.94 -7.82 24.75
N ALA A 185 -25.98 -7.03 25.20
CA ALA A 185 -24.73 -6.83 24.47
C ALA A 185 -23.87 -8.09 24.51
N ILE A 186 -23.21 -8.37 23.41
CA ILE A 186 -22.20 -9.44 23.30
C ILE A 186 -20.87 -8.81 22.90
N GLU A 187 -19.82 -9.40 23.37
CA GLU A 187 -18.45 -9.03 23.02
C GLU A 187 -17.82 -10.13 22.16
N ILE A 188 -17.24 -9.73 21.03
CA ILE A 188 -16.49 -10.62 20.16
C ILE A 188 -15.04 -10.19 20.19
N ILE A 189 -14.19 -11.07 20.69
CA ILE A 189 -12.76 -10.84 20.84
C ILE A 189 -11.95 -11.79 19.98
N GLY A 190 -10.74 -11.36 19.59
CA GLY A 190 -9.82 -12.19 18.84
C GLY A 190 -8.63 -11.41 18.32
N SER A 191 -7.88 -12.04 17.41
CA SER A 191 -6.68 -11.48 16.84
C SER A 191 -6.59 -11.71 15.35
N ILE A 192 -6.15 -10.69 14.63
CA ILE A 192 -5.79 -10.77 13.21
C ILE A 192 -4.27 -10.71 13.12
N ASN A 193 -3.66 -11.75 12.53
CA ASN A 193 -2.22 -11.86 12.41
C ASN A 193 -1.79 -11.61 10.97
N ASN A 194 -0.78 -10.77 10.78
CA ASN A 194 -0.11 -10.61 9.50
C ASN A 194 1.01 -11.65 9.38
N GLN A 195 0.78 -12.71 8.63
CA GLN A 195 1.75 -13.77 8.35
C GLN A 195 2.48 -13.53 7.01
N GLY A 196 2.18 -12.44 6.32
CA GLY A 196 2.85 -12.03 5.09
C GLY A 196 4.14 -11.25 5.36
N THR A 197 4.77 -10.83 4.27
CA THR A 197 5.95 -9.95 4.28
C THR A 197 5.58 -8.49 4.06
N GLY A 198 4.38 -8.23 3.51
CA GLY A 198 3.84 -6.91 3.30
C GLY A 198 3.00 -6.43 4.49
N LYS A 199 2.98 -5.13 4.72
CA LYS A 199 2.12 -4.49 5.71
C LYS A 199 0.66 -4.56 5.27
N LEU A 200 -0.24 -4.80 6.23
CA LEU A 200 -1.67 -4.68 6.02
C LEU A 200 -2.11 -3.29 6.44
N TYR A 201 -2.76 -2.57 5.55
CA TYR A 201 -3.28 -1.23 5.81
C TYR A 201 -4.78 -1.27 6.04
N ASN A 202 -5.29 -0.35 6.85
CA ASN A 202 -6.72 -0.12 7.07
C ASN A 202 -7.52 -1.38 7.39
N VAL A 203 -6.92 -2.29 8.19
CA VAL A 203 -7.58 -3.54 8.57
C VAL A 203 -8.86 -3.25 9.35
N SER A 204 -9.95 -3.84 8.90
CA SER A 204 -11.26 -3.75 9.54
C SER A 204 -11.96 -5.10 9.55
N VAL A 205 -12.82 -5.30 10.53
CA VAL A 205 -13.64 -6.49 10.71
C VAL A 205 -15.09 -6.10 10.70
N GLU A 206 -15.85 -6.69 9.81
CA GLU A 206 -17.31 -6.54 9.70
C GLU A 206 -17.96 -7.87 10.05
N ILE A 207 -19.01 -7.85 10.86
CA ILE A 207 -19.80 -9.03 11.21
C ILE A 207 -21.23 -8.92 10.68
N GLU A 208 -21.72 -10.02 10.15
CA GLU A 208 -23.09 -10.21 9.70
C GLU A 208 -23.67 -11.51 10.26
N SER A 209 -24.90 -11.49 10.78
CA SER A 209 -25.59 -12.65 11.27
C SER A 209 -27.09 -12.39 11.40
N ASP A 210 -27.90 -13.46 11.38
CA ASP A 210 -29.32 -13.39 11.75
C ASP A 210 -29.55 -13.25 13.27
N TYR A 211 -28.50 -13.47 14.07
CA TYR A 211 -28.58 -13.56 15.53
C TYR A 211 -28.05 -12.36 16.26
N VAL A 212 -27.22 -11.53 15.58
CA VAL A 212 -26.59 -10.33 16.16
C VAL A 212 -26.73 -9.14 15.24
N GLU A 213 -26.71 -7.94 15.78
CA GLU A 213 -26.68 -6.72 14.98
C GLU A 213 -25.37 -6.62 14.18
N PRO A 214 -25.42 -6.23 12.89
CA PRO A 214 -24.21 -5.99 12.11
C PRO A 214 -23.35 -4.91 12.75
N GLN A 215 -22.05 -5.13 12.82
CA GLN A 215 -21.09 -4.20 13.40
C GLN A 215 -19.77 -4.23 12.65
N THR A 216 -19.04 -3.13 12.71
CA THR A 216 -17.68 -3.01 12.14
C THR A 216 -16.71 -2.50 13.19
N SER A 217 -15.56 -3.15 13.30
CA SER A 217 -14.44 -2.72 14.14
C SER A 217 -13.23 -2.40 13.28
N TYR A 218 -12.59 -1.26 13.53
CA TYR A 218 -11.36 -0.85 12.87
C TYR A 218 -10.16 -1.27 13.72
N VAL A 219 -9.29 -2.11 13.13
CA VAL A 219 -8.09 -2.65 13.80
C VAL A 219 -6.87 -1.76 13.53
N GLY A 220 -6.83 -1.11 12.36
CA GLY A 220 -5.71 -0.27 11.93
C GLY A 220 -4.70 -1.00 11.05
N ASN A 221 -3.45 -0.55 11.10
CA ASN A 221 -2.37 -1.13 10.30
C ASN A 221 -1.66 -2.25 11.08
N ILE A 222 -1.35 -3.36 10.39
CA ILE A 222 -0.64 -4.49 10.99
C ILE A 222 0.67 -4.74 10.24
N GLU A 223 1.79 -4.55 10.91
CA GLU A 223 3.12 -4.81 10.38
C GLU A 223 3.36 -6.32 10.16
N PRO A 224 4.28 -6.72 9.26
CA PRO A 224 4.67 -8.11 9.08
C PRO A 224 5.06 -8.81 10.39
N GLY A 225 4.52 -9.99 10.64
CA GLY A 225 4.76 -10.77 11.86
C GLY A 225 4.15 -10.19 13.12
N LYS A 226 3.23 -9.20 13.01
CA LYS A 226 2.49 -8.62 14.13
C LYS A 226 1.02 -9.00 14.06
N SER A 227 0.34 -8.76 15.20
CA SER A 227 -1.09 -9.01 15.36
C SER A 227 -1.81 -7.72 15.73
N GLY A 228 -3.05 -7.59 15.26
CA GLY A 228 -4.02 -6.59 15.68
C GLY A 228 -5.13 -7.24 16.50
N SER A 229 -5.52 -6.63 17.60
CA SER A 229 -6.62 -7.12 18.44
C SER A 229 -7.96 -6.70 17.85
N VAL A 230 -8.91 -7.61 17.87
CA VAL A 230 -10.32 -7.34 17.58
C VAL A 230 -11.08 -7.32 18.91
N ASP A 231 -11.77 -6.23 19.14
CA ASP A 231 -12.69 -6.03 20.26
C ASP A 231 -13.95 -5.37 19.67
N LEU A 232 -15.03 -6.13 19.55
CA LEU A 232 -16.24 -5.72 18.87
C LEU A 232 -17.44 -6.01 19.75
N ILE A 233 -18.21 -4.97 20.04
CA ILE A 233 -19.45 -5.07 20.81
C ILE A 233 -20.64 -5.01 19.85
N SER A 234 -21.50 -6.02 19.92
CA SER A 234 -22.75 -6.11 19.20
C SER A 234 -23.90 -6.44 20.15
N LYS A 235 -25.09 -6.62 19.63
CA LYS A 235 -26.29 -6.98 20.40
C LYS A 235 -26.92 -8.24 19.85
N ALA A 236 -27.31 -9.17 20.74
CA ALA A 236 -28.07 -10.34 20.38
C ALA A 236 -29.54 -9.98 20.06
N VAL A 237 -29.98 -10.26 18.83
CA VAL A 237 -31.32 -9.86 18.32
C VAL A 237 -32.28 -11.04 18.12
N ARG A 238 -31.74 -12.27 18.09
CA ARG A 238 -32.56 -13.49 17.94
C ARG A 238 -31.92 -14.64 18.73
N SER A 239 -32.73 -15.43 19.41
CA SER A 239 -32.29 -16.65 20.06
C SER A 239 -31.99 -17.75 19.03
N THR A 240 -31.01 -18.60 19.33
CA THR A 240 -30.71 -19.78 18.50
C THR A 240 -31.69 -20.92 18.82
N PRO A 241 -32.16 -21.67 17.81
CA PRO A 241 -33.11 -22.74 18.02
C PRO A 241 -32.53 -23.91 18.82
N GLY A 242 -33.04 -24.21 20.00
CA GLY A 242 -32.65 -25.34 20.82
C GLY A 242 -31.14 -25.36 21.12
N ASN A 243 -30.49 -26.49 20.78
CA ASN A 243 -29.04 -26.66 20.94
C ASN A 243 -28.26 -26.42 19.64
N ALA A 244 -28.87 -25.79 18.63
CA ALA A 244 -28.21 -25.50 17.38
C ALA A 244 -27.36 -24.24 17.53
N ASP A 245 -26.13 -24.26 17.00
CA ASP A 245 -25.28 -23.08 16.92
C ASP A 245 -25.73 -22.16 15.79
N GLY A 246 -25.85 -20.89 16.12
CA GLY A 246 -25.95 -19.82 15.12
C GLY A 246 -24.57 -19.53 14.54
N ASN A 247 -24.53 -18.96 13.34
CA ASN A 247 -23.29 -18.55 12.68
C ASN A 247 -23.22 -17.03 12.59
N ILE A 248 -22.07 -16.48 12.94
CA ILE A 248 -21.67 -15.10 12.61
C ILE A 248 -20.67 -15.18 11.45
N LYS A 249 -21.01 -14.57 10.32
CA LYS A 249 -20.11 -14.37 9.20
C LYS A 249 -19.27 -13.14 9.51
N MET A 250 -17.97 -13.29 9.45
CA MET A 250 -17.00 -12.25 9.69
C MET A 250 -16.21 -12.01 8.41
N LYS A 251 -16.13 -10.75 7.98
CA LYS A 251 -15.34 -10.31 6.84
C LYS A 251 -14.20 -9.43 7.34
N VAL A 252 -12.98 -9.90 7.15
CA VAL A 252 -11.76 -9.15 7.42
C VAL A 252 -11.33 -8.47 6.14
N SER A 253 -11.37 -7.16 6.09
CA SER A 253 -10.93 -6.35 4.95
C SER A 253 -9.63 -5.64 5.26
N TYR A 254 -8.75 -5.52 4.28
CA TYR A 254 -7.47 -4.81 4.40
C TYR A 254 -7.04 -4.27 3.04
N GLU A 255 -6.13 -3.31 3.03
CA GLU A 255 -5.55 -2.73 1.84
C GLU A 255 -4.07 -3.09 1.71
N ASP A 256 -3.60 -3.19 0.47
CA ASP A 256 -2.17 -3.25 0.18
C ASP A 256 -1.56 -1.84 0.10
N GLN A 257 -0.26 -1.76 -0.16
CA GLN A 257 0.45 -0.48 -0.28
C GLN A 257 -0.06 0.38 -1.43
N GLN A 258 -0.68 -0.22 -2.45
CA GLN A 258 -1.29 0.47 -3.58
C GLN A 258 -2.74 0.91 -3.31
N GLY A 259 -3.27 0.62 -2.12
CA GLY A 259 -4.66 0.91 -1.74
C GLY A 259 -5.69 -0.05 -2.35
N LYS A 260 -5.25 -1.21 -2.86
CA LYS A 260 -6.16 -2.23 -3.36
C LYS A 260 -6.75 -3.02 -2.19
N VAL A 261 -8.08 -2.99 -2.08
CA VAL A 261 -8.81 -3.70 -1.03
C VAL A 261 -8.84 -5.20 -1.31
N LYS A 262 -8.52 -5.98 -0.29
CA LYS A 262 -8.65 -7.45 -0.24
C LYS A 262 -9.48 -7.82 0.98
N TYR A 263 -10.10 -8.99 0.97
CA TYR A 263 -10.88 -9.48 2.11
C TYR A 263 -10.79 -11.00 2.24
N GLU A 264 -11.00 -11.46 3.47
CA GLU A 264 -11.15 -12.87 3.81
C GLU A 264 -12.40 -13.07 4.67
N GLU A 265 -13.08 -14.20 4.48
CA GLU A 265 -14.30 -14.53 5.22
C GLU A 265 -14.02 -15.65 6.21
N HIS A 266 -14.48 -15.44 7.44
CA HIS A 266 -14.42 -16.41 8.53
C HIS A 266 -15.80 -16.60 9.12
N ARG A 267 -15.99 -17.68 9.88
CA ARG A 267 -17.24 -17.96 10.58
C ARG A 267 -16.93 -18.35 12.02
N ILE A 268 -17.70 -17.79 12.94
CA ILE A 268 -17.69 -18.15 14.36
C ILE A 268 -19.07 -18.62 14.78
N SER A 269 -19.12 -19.55 15.72
CA SER A 269 -20.38 -20.04 16.28
C SER A 269 -20.84 -19.16 17.42
N ILE A 270 -22.15 -19.05 17.59
CA ILE A 270 -22.78 -18.36 18.70
C ILE A 270 -24.01 -19.15 19.18
N GLN A 271 -24.21 -19.22 20.48
CA GLN A 271 -25.45 -19.69 21.09
C GLN A 271 -26.11 -18.54 21.85
N VAL A 272 -27.23 -18.05 21.34
CA VAL A 272 -28.01 -16.99 21.97
C VAL A 272 -29.16 -17.64 22.76
N GLN A 273 -29.13 -17.49 24.07
CA GLN A 273 -30.13 -18.00 25.00
C GLN A 273 -31.26 -17.01 25.21
N GLU A 274 -32.46 -17.54 25.48
CA GLU A 274 -33.56 -16.73 25.98
C GLU A 274 -33.24 -16.18 27.38
N PRO A 275 -33.62 -14.95 27.71
CA PRO A 275 -33.44 -14.43 29.05
C PRO A 275 -34.25 -15.26 30.06
N VAL A 276 -33.57 -15.82 31.05
CA VAL A 276 -34.24 -16.51 32.18
C VAL A 276 -34.79 -15.45 33.12
N TYR A 277 -36.06 -15.10 32.97
CA TYR A 277 -36.76 -14.35 33.99
C TYR A 277 -36.98 -15.32 35.15
N SER A 278 -36.15 -15.31 36.19
CA SER A 278 -36.54 -15.86 37.47
C SER A 278 -37.82 -15.14 37.86
N ASN A 279 -38.94 -15.94 37.99
CA ASN A 279 -40.13 -15.44 38.64
C ASN A 279 -39.69 -15.02 40.06
N VAL A 280 -39.29 -13.77 40.21
CA VAL A 280 -39.34 -13.14 41.53
C VAL A 280 -40.80 -13.19 41.87
N GLU A 281 -41.26 -14.28 42.62
CA GLU A 281 -42.52 -14.21 43.32
C GLU A 281 -42.58 -12.84 43.91
N LYS A 282 -43.59 -12.07 43.48
CA LYS A 282 -43.91 -10.79 44.13
C LYS A 282 -43.98 -11.14 45.61
N ILE A 283 -42.97 -10.83 46.38
CA ILE A 283 -43.05 -10.74 47.83
C ILE A 283 -44.19 -9.76 47.98
N LYS A 284 -45.40 -10.36 48.25
CA LYS A 284 -46.52 -9.55 48.71
C LYS A 284 -45.95 -8.83 49.92
N GLU A 285 -45.72 -7.54 49.83
CA GLU A 285 -45.55 -6.68 50.99
C GLU A 285 -46.77 -7.00 51.87
N GLU A 286 -46.63 -7.91 52.84
CA GLU A 286 -47.59 -7.99 53.93
C GLU A 286 -47.52 -6.64 54.61
N GLN A 287 -48.48 -5.76 54.26
CA GLN A 287 -48.72 -4.56 55.02
C GLN A 287 -48.83 -5.00 56.46
N PRO A 288 -48.06 -4.48 57.38
CA PRO A 288 -48.13 -4.83 58.78
C PRO A 288 -49.55 -4.68 59.22
N LYS A 289 -50.23 -5.79 59.54
CA LYS A 289 -51.60 -5.78 60.15
C LYS A 289 -51.44 -4.99 61.43
N VAL A 290 -51.79 -3.72 61.39
CA VAL A 290 -51.87 -2.87 62.60
C VAL A 290 -52.89 -3.49 63.51
N ASP A 291 -52.44 -4.05 64.65
CA ASP A 291 -53.30 -4.72 65.61
C ASP A 291 -54.43 -3.76 65.99
N SER A 292 -55.72 -4.16 65.80
CA SER A 292 -56.85 -3.33 66.03
C SER A 292 -56.85 -2.77 67.47
N ARG A 293 -56.17 -3.40 68.39
CA ARG A 293 -55.94 -2.92 69.76
C ARG A 293 -55.11 -1.64 69.82
N VAL A 294 -54.14 -1.51 68.96
CA VAL A 294 -53.32 -0.28 68.91
C VAL A 294 -54.13 0.90 68.35
N VAL A 295 -54.93 0.63 67.31
CA VAL A 295 -55.82 1.66 66.73
C VAL A 295 -56.88 2.12 67.74
N THR A 296 -57.45 1.15 68.50
CA THR A 296 -58.44 1.51 69.57
C THR A 296 -57.80 2.27 70.73
N CYS A 297 -56.59 1.90 71.15
CA CYS A 297 -55.87 2.64 72.18
C CYS A 297 -55.52 4.07 71.74
N ALA A 298 -55.10 4.24 70.49
CA ALA A 298 -54.80 5.55 69.94
C ALA A 298 -56.03 6.44 69.83
N ALA A 299 -57.16 5.84 69.43
CA ALA A 299 -58.48 6.58 69.42
C ALA A 299 -58.99 7.00 70.82
N LEU A 300 -58.83 6.08 71.78
CA LEU A 300 -59.21 6.42 73.20
C LEU A 300 -58.24 7.48 73.75
N GLY A 301 -56.94 7.43 73.44
CA GLY A 301 -56.00 8.46 73.83
C GLY A 301 -56.33 9.83 73.25
N ALA A 302 -56.73 9.87 71.98
CA ALA A 302 -57.15 11.12 71.35
C ALA A 302 -58.44 11.72 72.00
N VAL A 303 -59.43 10.91 72.36
CA VAL A 303 -60.62 11.33 73.05
C VAL A 303 -60.31 11.95 74.43
N VAL A 304 -59.43 11.31 75.20
CA VAL A 304 -58.96 11.84 76.51
C VAL A 304 -58.29 13.22 76.37
N VAL A 305 -57.41 13.35 75.36
CA VAL A 305 -56.77 14.67 75.08
C VAL A 305 -57.75 15.73 74.72
N VAL A 306 -58.77 15.42 73.89
CA VAL A 306 -59.85 16.38 73.58
C VAL A 306 -60.63 16.77 74.81
N ILE A 307 -60.99 15.84 75.75
CA ILE A 307 -61.67 16.10 77.00
C ILE A 307 -60.80 17.05 77.87
N PHE A 308 -59.48 16.82 77.96
CA PHE A 308 -58.62 17.73 78.73
C PHE A 308 -58.55 19.11 78.12
N ILE A 309 -58.54 19.23 76.79
CA ILE A 309 -58.55 20.53 76.12
C ILE A 309 -59.86 21.27 76.40
N VAL A 310 -60.99 20.56 76.30
CA VAL A 310 -62.35 21.17 76.61
C VAL A 310 -62.44 21.56 78.06
N MET A 311 -61.99 20.72 79.03
CA MET A 311 -61.98 21.04 80.42
C MET A 311 -61.09 22.26 80.74
N GLY A 312 -59.87 22.29 80.10
CA GLY A 312 -58.97 23.45 80.22
C GLY A 312 -59.57 24.74 79.67
N ALA A 313 -60.27 24.63 78.54
CA ALA A 313 -60.96 25.78 77.95
C ALA A 313 -62.14 26.25 78.86
N ARG A 314 -62.92 25.31 79.40
CA ARG A 314 -64.01 25.65 80.34
C ARG A 314 -63.50 26.30 81.63
N LYS A 315 -62.34 25.82 82.16
CA LYS A 315 -61.71 26.40 83.34
C LYS A 315 -61.19 27.82 83.03
N ARG A 316 -60.68 28.10 81.85
CA ARG A 316 -60.26 29.45 81.43
C ARG A 316 -61.44 30.38 81.25
N VAL A 317 -62.54 29.91 80.65
CA VAL A 317 -63.78 30.68 80.52
C VAL A 317 -64.41 31.03 81.89
N ARG A 318 -64.41 30.03 82.83
CA ARG A 318 -64.90 30.21 84.18
C ARG A 318 -64.09 31.22 85.03
N LYS A 319 -62.72 31.20 84.78
CA LYS A 319 -61.83 32.16 85.43
C LYS A 319 -62.01 33.58 84.91
N ARG A 320 -62.36 33.75 83.61
CA ARG A 320 -62.71 35.08 83.04
C ARG A 320 -64.03 35.58 83.48
N ARG A 321 -65.01 34.72 83.74
CA ARG A 321 -66.36 35.11 84.23
C ARG A 321 -66.30 35.60 85.68
N ASN A 322 -65.50 34.97 86.55
CA ASN A 322 -65.35 35.40 87.97
C ASN A 322 -64.55 36.69 88.08
N HIS A 323 -63.77 37.08 87.09
CA HIS A 323 -63.05 38.36 87.10
C HIS A 323 -63.89 39.54 86.63
N TYR A 324 -65.03 39.23 85.96
CA TYR A 324 -66.00 40.25 85.53
C TYR A 324 -67.02 40.61 86.67
N ASP A 325 -67.21 39.67 87.62
CA ASP A 325 -68.18 39.88 88.72
C ASP A 325 -67.58 40.60 89.96
N GLU A 326 -66.20 40.73 90.00
CA GLU A 326 -65.54 41.45 91.10
C GLU A 326 -65.19 42.92 90.76
N GLY A 327 -65.65 43.42 89.64
CA GLY A 327 -65.34 44.80 89.17
C GLY A 327 -66.51 45.76 89.21
N ILE A 328 -67.65 45.40 89.87
CA ILE A 328 -68.76 46.32 90.06
C ILE A 328 -69.17 46.34 91.55
N ILE A 329 -68.44 47.12 92.33
CA ILE A 329 -68.91 47.87 93.52
C ILE A 329 -68.15 49.16 93.59
#